data_c7724f5de263cc8f2aec2a9adeb4f77e
#
_entry.id   c7724f5de263cc8f2aec2a9adeb4f77e
#
_cell.length_a   1.000
_cell.length_b   1.000
_cell.length_c   1.000
_cell.angle_alpha   90.00
_cell.angle_beta   90.00
_cell.angle_gamma   90.00
#
_symmetry.space_group_name_H-M   'P 1'
#
loop_
_entity.id
_entity.type
_entity.pdbx_description
1 polymer ?
#
loop_
_entity_poly.entity_id
_entity_poly.type
_entity_poly.pdbx_seq_one_letter_code
_entity_poly.pdbx_strand_id
1 'polypeptide(L)'
;MNQPRQSLRLNVGFLINQSFGSSRDFYFELPSLSIEPDLNLKEFKGNARITRTPQGLLVQADLQALIQSECARCLINIEHQLSTQFTELFAFSQRSISESELILPEDGHIDLGPLVREYLILEIPINPLCHPDCPGICAVCGEPHGEQFHVHEVESGDPRLAVLKTLLNNQTME
;
A
#
# COMPACT_ATOMS: atom_id res chain seq x y z
N MET A 1 -23.15 2.08 14.42
CA MET A 1 -21.80 2.32 13.81
C MET A 1 -20.98 1.08 14.08
N ASN A 2 -20.90 0.18 13.11
CA ASN A 2 -20.19 -1.11 13.25
C ASN A 2 -18.68 -0.85 13.12
N GLN A 3 -17.91 -1.25 14.11
CA GLN A 3 -16.46 -1.08 14.12
C GLN A 3 -15.81 -1.99 13.06
N PRO A 4 -14.97 -1.46 12.18
CA PRO A 4 -14.32 -2.21 11.09
C PRO A 4 -13.31 -3.27 11.57
N ARG A 5 -12.97 -3.30 12.86
CA ARG A 5 -12.03 -4.27 13.46
C ARG A 5 -12.46 -5.74 13.36
N GLN A 6 -13.76 -6.04 13.13
CA GLN A 6 -14.24 -7.42 13.08
C GLN A 6 -14.26 -8.02 11.67
N SER A 7 -14.07 -7.23 10.63
CA SER A 7 -14.25 -7.69 9.24
C SER A 7 -13.12 -8.61 8.75
N LEU A 8 -11.91 -8.54 9.31
CA LEU A 8 -10.76 -9.40 8.96
C LEU A 8 -10.44 -10.45 10.03
N ARG A 9 -11.25 -10.55 11.09
CA ARG A 9 -11.10 -11.59 12.10
C ARG A 9 -11.92 -12.82 11.71
N LEU A 10 -11.24 -13.90 11.42
CA LEU A 10 -11.82 -15.15 10.90
C LEU A 10 -11.87 -16.22 11.98
N ASN A 11 -13.04 -16.85 12.13
CA ASN A 11 -13.15 -18.04 12.96
C ASN A 11 -12.68 -19.27 12.15
N VAL A 12 -11.57 -19.86 12.57
CA VAL A 12 -10.95 -21.02 11.92
C VAL A 12 -10.83 -22.23 12.84
N GLY A 13 -11.37 -22.13 14.07
CA GLY A 13 -11.30 -23.19 15.07
C GLY A 13 -11.84 -24.55 14.58
N PHE A 14 -12.85 -24.50 13.72
CA PHE A 14 -13.42 -25.74 13.14
C PHE A 14 -12.44 -26.48 12.21
N LEU A 15 -11.43 -25.79 11.60
CA LEU A 15 -10.43 -26.43 10.73
C LEU A 15 -9.38 -27.21 11.52
N ILE A 16 -9.15 -26.86 12.78
CA ILE A 16 -8.07 -27.45 13.60
C ILE A 16 -8.22 -28.97 13.71
N ASN A 17 -9.46 -29.45 13.85
CA ASN A 17 -9.77 -30.87 14.05
C ASN A 17 -10.15 -31.62 12.75
N GLN A 18 -10.04 -30.95 11.59
CA GLN A 18 -10.31 -31.58 10.31
C GLN A 18 -9.12 -32.38 9.77
N SER A 19 -9.33 -33.17 8.73
CA SER A 19 -8.26 -33.90 8.06
C SER A 19 -7.28 -32.96 7.37
N PHE A 20 -6.03 -33.40 7.22
CA PHE A 20 -5.03 -32.64 6.48
C PHE A 20 -5.49 -32.38 5.05
N GLY A 21 -5.22 -31.18 4.55
CA GLY A 21 -5.68 -30.72 3.24
C GLY A 21 -7.09 -30.14 3.21
N SER A 22 -7.87 -30.25 4.30
CA SER A 22 -9.15 -29.56 4.39
C SER A 22 -8.95 -28.04 4.28
N SER A 23 -9.75 -27.39 3.46
CA SER A 23 -9.64 -25.95 3.21
C SER A 23 -10.98 -25.24 3.30
N ARG A 24 -10.93 -23.94 3.58
CA ARG A 24 -12.07 -23.03 3.56
C ARG A 24 -11.70 -21.72 2.91
N ASP A 25 -12.56 -21.24 2.03
CA ASP A 25 -12.43 -19.93 1.39
C ASP A 25 -13.28 -18.90 2.13
N PHE A 26 -12.70 -17.73 2.33
CA PHE A 26 -13.33 -16.53 2.90
C PHE A 26 -13.26 -15.42 1.87
N TYR A 27 -14.38 -14.79 1.57
CA TYR A 27 -14.46 -13.71 0.59
C TYR A 27 -14.68 -12.38 1.30
N PHE A 28 -14.04 -11.36 0.80
CA PHE A 28 -14.12 -10.01 1.32
C PHE A 28 -14.64 -9.09 0.21
N GLU A 29 -15.62 -8.27 0.57
CA GLU A 29 -16.13 -7.21 -0.28
C GLU A 29 -16.63 -6.10 0.63
N LEU A 30 -15.77 -5.11 0.85
CA LEU A 30 -16.00 -4.00 1.77
C LEU A 30 -15.82 -2.67 1.03
N PRO A 31 -16.81 -1.77 1.04
CA PRO A 31 -16.71 -0.46 0.39
C PRO A 31 -15.61 0.40 1.00
N SER A 32 -15.32 0.22 2.29
CA SER A 32 -14.22 0.86 2.99
C SER A 32 -13.71 -0.01 4.13
N LEU A 33 -12.41 0.04 4.37
CA LEU A 33 -11.74 -0.67 5.45
C LEU A 33 -10.66 0.23 6.03
N SER A 34 -10.73 0.45 7.35
CA SER A 34 -9.69 1.17 8.10
C SER A 34 -8.91 0.17 8.93
N ILE A 35 -7.60 0.11 8.73
CA ILE A 35 -6.68 -0.74 9.48
C ILE A 35 -5.75 0.19 10.26
N GLU A 36 -5.77 0.06 11.58
CA GLU A 36 -4.92 0.89 12.44
C GLU A 36 -3.42 0.60 12.21
N PRO A 37 -2.55 1.61 12.39
CA PRO A 37 -2.89 2.96 12.86
C PRO A 37 -3.32 3.94 11.76
N ASP A 38 -3.05 3.69 10.47
CA ASP A 38 -3.04 4.75 9.45
C ASP A 38 -3.48 4.32 8.04
N LEU A 39 -3.89 3.06 7.84
CA LEU A 39 -4.25 2.56 6.51
C LEU A 39 -5.77 2.63 6.29
N ASN A 40 -6.20 3.55 5.40
CA ASN A 40 -7.59 3.69 4.99
C ASN A 40 -7.75 3.26 3.53
N LEU A 41 -8.48 2.18 3.34
CA LEU A 41 -8.70 1.55 2.05
C LEU A 41 -10.14 1.78 1.59
N LYS A 42 -10.32 1.88 0.28
CA LYS A 42 -11.61 1.86 -0.40
C LYS A 42 -11.70 0.60 -1.26
N GLU A 43 -12.91 0.15 -1.54
CA GLU A 43 -13.20 -0.98 -2.42
C GLU A 43 -12.33 -2.22 -2.11
N PHE A 44 -12.17 -2.52 -0.82
CA PHE A 44 -11.40 -3.69 -0.40
C PHE A 44 -12.13 -4.96 -0.80
N LYS A 45 -11.49 -5.79 -1.61
CA LYS A 45 -12.04 -7.06 -2.11
C LYS A 45 -10.97 -8.12 -2.27
N GLY A 46 -11.40 -9.36 -2.26
CA GLY A 46 -10.54 -10.51 -2.49
C GLY A 46 -10.98 -11.74 -1.74
N ASN A 47 -10.08 -12.69 -1.61
CA ASN A 47 -10.33 -13.93 -0.90
C ASN A 47 -9.12 -14.40 -0.11
N ALA A 48 -9.37 -15.13 0.97
CA ALA A 48 -8.37 -15.87 1.70
C ALA A 48 -8.77 -17.34 1.78
N ARG A 49 -7.91 -18.23 1.31
CA ARG A 49 -8.04 -19.68 1.46
C ARG A 49 -7.22 -20.12 2.66
N ILE A 50 -7.87 -20.82 3.61
CA ILE A 50 -7.20 -21.36 4.79
C ILE A 50 -7.21 -22.88 4.68
N THR A 51 -6.03 -23.49 4.68
CA THR A 51 -5.83 -24.92 4.51
C THR A 51 -5.19 -25.54 5.74
N ARG A 52 -5.73 -26.65 6.20
CA ARG A 52 -5.18 -27.43 7.32
C ARG A 52 -3.93 -28.21 6.89
N THR A 53 -2.79 -27.91 7.52
CA THR A 53 -1.53 -28.62 7.34
C THR A 53 -1.12 -29.36 8.61
N PRO A 54 -0.16 -30.29 8.59
CA PRO A 54 0.34 -30.93 9.81
C PRO A 54 0.92 -29.95 10.84
N GLN A 55 1.49 -28.82 10.38
CA GLN A 55 2.19 -27.86 11.22
C GLN A 55 1.29 -26.72 11.71
N GLY A 56 0.18 -26.43 10.99
CA GLY A 56 -0.66 -25.27 11.29
C GLY A 56 -1.77 -25.07 10.26
N LEU A 57 -2.24 -23.84 10.19
CA LEU A 57 -3.18 -23.37 9.18
C LEU A 57 -2.43 -22.50 8.18
N LEU A 58 -2.38 -22.93 6.92
CA LEU A 58 -1.80 -22.16 5.82
C LEU A 58 -2.86 -21.20 5.28
N VAL A 59 -2.56 -19.91 5.34
CA VAL A 59 -3.39 -18.83 4.81
C VAL A 59 -2.80 -18.37 3.47
N GLN A 60 -3.58 -18.45 2.42
CA GLN A 60 -3.26 -17.93 1.09
C GLN A 60 -4.28 -16.86 0.76
N ALA A 61 -3.84 -15.61 0.60
CA ALA A 61 -4.72 -14.49 0.34
C ALA A 61 -4.39 -13.81 -1.00
N ASP A 62 -5.43 -13.35 -1.69
CA ASP A 62 -5.37 -12.52 -2.88
C ASP A 62 -6.32 -11.36 -2.66
N LEU A 63 -5.77 -10.15 -2.52
CA LEU A 63 -6.49 -8.98 -2.05
C LEU A 63 -6.21 -7.77 -2.94
N GLN A 64 -7.26 -6.95 -3.12
CA GLN A 64 -7.20 -5.72 -3.88
C GLN A 64 -7.90 -4.61 -3.11
N ALA A 65 -7.38 -3.39 -3.23
CA ALA A 65 -7.97 -2.21 -2.62
C ALA A 65 -7.57 -0.95 -3.37
N LEU A 66 -8.28 0.14 -3.11
CA LEU A 66 -7.90 1.48 -3.54
C LEU A 66 -7.41 2.28 -2.34
N ILE A 67 -6.33 3.03 -2.52
CA ILE A 67 -5.85 4.00 -1.55
C ILE A 67 -5.82 5.39 -2.16
N GLN A 68 -6.12 6.40 -1.34
CA GLN A 68 -5.88 7.79 -1.72
C GLN A 68 -4.46 8.19 -1.38
N SER A 69 -3.78 8.78 -2.33
CA SER A 69 -2.43 9.34 -2.18
C SER A 69 -2.34 10.69 -2.90
N GLU A 70 -1.25 11.41 -2.68
CA GLU A 70 -0.98 12.65 -3.38
C GLU A 70 0.14 12.44 -4.41
N CYS A 71 -0.01 13.03 -5.59
CA CYS A 71 1.06 13.02 -6.59
C CYS A 71 2.31 13.69 -6.04
N ALA A 72 3.45 13.00 -6.06
CA ALA A 72 4.72 13.50 -5.54
C ALA A 72 5.26 14.76 -6.27
N ARG A 73 4.72 15.08 -7.46
CA ARG A 73 5.15 16.24 -8.25
C ARG A 73 4.18 17.42 -8.20
N CYS A 74 2.87 17.17 -8.35
CA CYS A 74 1.88 18.24 -8.48
C CYS A 74 0.90 18.34 -7.30
N LEU A 75 1.03 17.44 -6.30
CA LEU A 75 0.28 17.41 -5.06
C LEU A 75 -1.24 17.21 -5.21
N ILE A 76 -1.73 16.88 -6.41
CA ILE A 76 -3.14 16.54 -6.59
C ILE A 76 -3.43 15.17 -5.99
N ASN A 77 -4.65 15.01 -5.46
CA ASN A 77 -5.11 13.72 -4.96
C ASN A 77 -5.33 12.75 -6.12
N ILE A 78 -4.80 11.54 -5.96
CA ILE A 78 -4.94 10.43 -6.90
C ILE A 78 -5.41 9.18 -6.16
N GLU A 79 -6.11 8.30 -6.86
CA GLU A 79 -6.44 6.98 -6.36
C GLU A 79 -5.48 5.95 -6.95
N HIS A 80 -4.93 5.11 -6.08
CA HIS A 80 -3.98 4.06 -6.46
C HIS A 80 -4.59 2.70 -6.18
N GLN A 81 -4.56 1.82 -7.17
CA GLN A 81 -4.99 0.44 -6.97
C GLN A 81 -3.82 -0.37 -6.42
N LEU A 82 -4.06 -1.00 -5.28
CA LEU A 82 -3.15 -1.93 -4.64
C LEU A 82 -3.63 -3.35 -4.90
N SER A 83 -2.70 -4.26 -5.13
CA SER A 83 -2.99 -5.69 -5.28
C SER A 83 -1.88 -6.47 -4.62
N THR A 84 -2.23 -7.36 -3.70
CA THR A 84 -1.23 -8.15 -2.99
C THR A 84 -1.67 -9.60 -2.89
N GLN A 85 -0.67 -10.49 -2.89
CA GLN A 85 -0.83 -11.91 -2.66
C GLN A 85 0.18 -12.35 -1.62
N PHE A 86 -0.27 -13.09 -0.62
CA PHE A 86 0.63 -13.64 0.38
C PHE A 86 0.24 -15.04 0.81
N THR A 87 1.22 -15.75 1.35
CA THR A 87 1.04 -17.10 1.90
C THR A 87 1.76 -17.16 3.24
N GLU A 88 0.98 -17.34 4.31
CA GLU A 88 1.46 -17.35 5.68
C GLU A 88 1.00 -18.58 6.44
N LEU A 89 1.84 -19.10 7.33
CA LEU A 89 1.53 -20.25 8.16
C LEU A 89 1.28 -19.82 9.62
N PHE A 90 0.08 -20.05 10.12
CA PHE A 90 -0.25 -19.95 11.54
C PHE A 90 0.02 -21.29 12.22
N ALA A 91 1.15 -21.41 12.89
CA ALA A 91 1.57 -22.65 13.53
C ALA A 91 0.73 -23.00 14.77
N PHE A 92 0.50 -24.29 15.03
CA PHE A 92 -0.22 -24.74 16.23
C PHE A 92 0.59 -24.62 17.51
N SER A 93 1.92 -24.62 17.42
CA SER A 93 2.81 -24.47 18.56
C SER A 93 4.15 -23.91 18.14
N GLN A 94 4.86 -23.28 19.10
CA GLN A 94 6.24 -22.79 18.88
C GLN A 94 7.23 -23.88 18.40
N ARG A 95 6.99 -25.14 18.71
CA ARG A 95 7.85 -26.24 18.27
C ARG A 95 7.70 -26.59 16.78
N SER A 96 6.63 -26.13 16.17
CA SER A 96 6.36 -26.30 14.73
C SER A 96 6.88 -25.15 13.87
N ILE A 97 7.51 -24.15 14.49
CA ILE A 97 8.02 -22.96 13.81
C ILE A 97 9.42 -23.26 13.31
N SER A 98 9.61 -23.29 12.01
CA SER A 98 10.93 -23.19 11.40
C SER A 98 11.16 -21.83 10.71
N GLU A 99 10.10 -21.13 10.30
CA GLU A 99 10.21 -19.90 9.49
C GLU A 99 9.14 -18.82 9.75
N SER A 100 8.00 -19.14 10.37
CA SER A 100 6.98 -18.13 10.65
C SER A 100 6.84 -17.83 12.14
N GLU A 101 6.75 -16.56 12.49
CA GLU A 101 6.54 -16.11 13.88
C GLU A 101 5.05 -16.14 14.29
N LEU A 102 4.16 -16.56 13.38
CA LEU A 102 2.72 -16.54 13.59
C LEU A 102 2.26 -17.82 14.31
N ILE A 103 1.69 -17.65 15.47
CA ILE A 103 1.08 -18.74 16.26
C ILE A 103 -0.43 -18.61 16.18
N LEU A 104 -1.13 -19.73 15.97
CA LEU A 104 -2.58 -19.75 16.01
C LEU A 104 -3.08 -19.46 17.43
N PRO A 105 -3.91 -18.43 17.64
CA PRO A 105 -4.49 -18.14 18.95
C PRO A 105 -5.36 -19.29 19.47
N GLU A 106 -5.38 -19.49 20.78
CA GLU A 106 -6.14 -20.56 21.44
C GLU A 106 -7.66 -20.43 21.24
N ASP A 107 -8.14 -19.20 21.00
CA ASP A 107 -9.56 -18.92 20.74
C ASP A 107 -10.03 -19.35 19.34
N GLY A 108 -9.11 -19.86 18.51
CA GLY A 108 -9.42 -20.34 17.16
C GLY A 108 -9.80 -19.23 16.19
N HIS A 109 -9.39 -17.97 16.46
CA HIS A 109 -9.62 -16.84 15.57
C HIS A 109 -8.30 -16.32 15.03
N ILE A 110 -8.23 -16.07 13.74
CA ILE A 110 -7.11 -15.40 13.08
C ILE A 110 -7.54 -13.97 12.72
N ASP A 111 -6.74 -12.99 13.11
CA ASP A 111 -6.87 -11.61 12.64
C ASP A 111 -5.90 -11.38 11.48
N LEU A 112 -6.45 -11.19 10.29
CA LEU A 112 -5.66 -10.89 9.09
C LEU A 112 -5.30 -9.40 8.98
N GLY A 113 -5.88 -8.53 9.80
CA GLY A 113 -5.65 -7.08 9.73
C GLY A 113 -4.18 -6.68 9.72
N PRO A 114 -3.35 -7.14 10.67
CA PRO A 114 -1.92 -6.83 10.70
C PRO A 114 -1.18 -7.27 9.42
N LEU A 115 -1.43 -8.50 8.95
CA LEU A 115 -0.81 -9.03 7.73
C LEU A 115 -1.25 -8.25 6.49
N VAL A 116 -2.56 -8.02 6.33
CA VAL A 116 -3.11 -7.24 5.22
C VAL A 116 -2.49 -5.85 5.17
N ARG A 117 -2.32 -5.21 6.34
CA ARG A 117 -1.65 -3.91 6.44
C ARG A 117 -0.19 -3.99 5.97
N GLU A 118 0.57 -4.95 6.49
CA GLU A 118 1.98 -5.12 6.17
C GLU A 118 2.19 -5.32 4.66
N TYR A 119 1.47 -6.25 4.06
CA TYR A 119 1.58 -6.53 2.63
C TYR A 119 1.09 -5.39 1.74
N LEU A 120 -0.04 -4.74 2.08
CA LEU A 120 -0.55 -3.64 1.27
C LEU A 120 0.32 -2.38 1.36
N ILE A 121 0.96 -2.10 2.50
CA ILE A 121 1.89 -0.96 2.61
C ILE A 121 3.09 -1.13 1.68
N LEU A 122 3.59 -2.35 1.50
CA LEU A 122 4.70 -2.62 0.60
C LEU A 122 4.34 -2.38 -0.89
N GLU A 123 3.05 -2.46 -1.23
CA GLU A 123 2.56 -2.18 -2.59
C GLU A 123 2.35 -0.67 -2.85
N ILE A 124 2.40 0.18 -1.82
CA ILE A 124 2.25 1.62 -2.01
C ILE A 124 3.52 2.17 -2.66
N PRO A 125 3.42 2.81 -3.85
CA PRO A 125 4.59 3.37 -4.50
C PRO A 125 5.20 4.50 -3.67
N ILE A 126 6.53 4.52 -3.54
CA ILE A 126 7.26 5.55 -2.80
C ILE A 126 7.03 6.94 -3.42
N ASN A 127 6.91 7.01 -4.75
CA ASN A 127 6.68 8.25 -5.48
C ASN A 127 5.43 8.10 -6.38
N PRO A 128 4.23 8.22 -5.83
CA PRO A 128 3.00 8.16 -6.61
C PRO A 128 2.92 9.35 -7.58
N LEU A 129 2.59 9.09 -8.84
CA LEU A 129 2.45 10.10 -9.87
C LEU A 129 1.05 10.03 -10.48
N CYS A 130 0.45 11.20 -10.78
CA CYS A 130 -0.83 11.24 -11.49
C CYS A 130 -0.71 10.69 -12.93
N HIS A 131 0.45 10.93 -13.57
CA HIS A 131 0.85 10.33 -14.84
C HIS A 131 2.40 10.38 -14.97
N PRO A 132 3.03 9.55 -15.80
CA PRO A 132 4.49 9.42 -15.90
C PRO A 132 5.21 10.76 -16.19
N ASP A 133 4.62 11.59 -17.05
CA ASP A 133 5.18 12.86 -17.49
C ASP A 133 4.59 14.06 -16.73
N CYS A 134 4.18 13.87 -15.48
CA CYS A 134 3.63 14.94 -14.67
C CYS A 134 4.62 16.14 -14.59
N PRO A 135 4.24 17.35 -15.03
CA PRO A 135 5.13 18.50 -15.03
C PRO A 135 5.39 19.07 -13.63
N GLY A 136 4.58 18.66 -12.65
CA GLY A 136 4.72 19.13 -11.27
C GLY A 136 4.00 20.43 -10.97
N ILE A 137 4.53 21.15 -9.99
CA ILE A 137 4.07 22.49 -9.59
C ILE A 137 4.94 23.56 -10.23
N CYS A 138 4.36 24.71 -10.48
CA CYS A 138 5.09 25.87 -10.97
C CYS A 138 6.08 26.37 -9.92
N ALA A 139 7.35 26.57 -10.29
CA ALA A 139 8.40 27.06 -9.39
C ALA A 139 8.18 28.52 -8.92
N VAL A 140 7.33 29.28 -9.61
CA VAL A 140 7.08 30.71 -9.32
C VAL A 140 5.86 30.87 -8.40
N CYS A 141 4.71 30.26 -8.76
CA CYS A 141 3.45 30.46 -8.02
C CYS A 141 3.07 29.24 -7.15
N GLY A 142 3.74 28.08 -7.31
CA GLY A 142 3.41 26.86 -6.55
C GLY A 142 2.15 26.13 -6.99
N GLU A 143 1.46 26.63 -8.01
CA GLU A 143 0.25 25.96 -8.53
C GLU A 143 0.61 24.74 -9.40
N PRO A 144 -0.20 23.66 -9.39
CA PRO A 144 0.00 22.57 -10.31
C PRO A 144 -0.04 23.05 -11.76
N HIS A 145 0.89 22.58 -12.58
CA HIS A 145 0.80 22.77 -14.02
C HIS A 145 -0.37 21.95 -14.54
N GLY A 146 -1.49 22.63 -14.87
CA GLY A 146 -2.65 22.03 -15.54
C GLY A 146 -2.36 21.74 -17.01
N GLU A 147 -3.42 21.51 -17.81
CA GLU A 147 -3.30 21.32 -19.26
C GLU A 147 -2.73 22.56 -19.99
N GLN A 148 -2.81 23.72 -19.37
CA GLN A 148 -2.25 24.97 -19.89
C GLN A 148 -1.08 25.41 -19.01
N PHE A 149 0.11 25.43 -19.61
CA PHE A 149 1.29 26.04 -18.95
C PHE A 149 1.04 27.55 -18.83
N HIS A 150 0.98 28.03 -17.59
CA HIS A 150 0.98 29.48 -17.37
C HIS A 150 2.42 30.00 -17.40
N VAL A 151 2.62 31.11 -18.10
CA VAL A 151 3.92 31.75 -18.25
C VAL A 151 4.03 32.88 -17.23
N HIS A 152 5.08 32.86 -16.45
CA HIS A 152 5.45 33.98 -15.59
C HIS A 152 6.58 34.77 -16.24
N GLU A 153 6.53 36.08 -16.15
CA GLU A 153 7.68 36.92 -16.45
C GLU A 153 8.78 36.57 -15.42
N VAL A 154 9.82 35.88 -15.89
CA VAL A 154 10.97 35.54 -15.05
C VAL A 154 11.76 36.83 -14.89
N GLU A 155 11.65 37.50 -13.74
CA GLU A 155 12.60 38.52 -13.38
C GLU A 155 14.03 37.94 -13.45
N SER A 156 14.94 38.68 -14.07
CA SER A 156 16.32 38.27 -14.28
C SER A 156 16.89 37.71 -12.97
N GLY A 157 17.44 36.51 -13.01
CA GLY A 157 17.90 35.74 -11.84
C GLY A 157 18.72 36.55 -10.82
N ASP A 158 18.84 36.01 -9.60
CA ASP A 158 19.46 36.67 -8.45
C ASP A 158 20.69 37.49 -8.87
N PRO A 159 20.72 38.84 -8.61
CA PRO A 159 21.83 39.71 -8.96
C PRO A 159 23.18 39.22 -8.42
N ARG A 160 23.19 38.48 -7.31
CA ARG A 160 24.38 37.89 -6.70
C ARG A 160 25.02 36.81 -7.59
N LEU A 161 24.22 36.14 -8.42
CA LEU A 161 24.67 35.12 -9.35
C LEU A 161 24.97 35.66 -10.75
N ALA A 162 24.78 36.96 -11.01
CA ALA A 162 25.02 37.58 -12.30
C ALA A 162 26.46 37.37 -12.79
N VAL A 163 27.43 37.33 -11.87
CA VAL A 163 28.85 37.07 -12.17
C VAL A 163 29.06 35.71 -12.83
N LEU A 164 28.22 34.69 -12.51
CA LEU A 164 28.33 33.34 -13.12
C LEU A 164 27.95 33.34 -14.61
N LYS A 165 27.14 34.29 -15.08
CA LYS A 165 26.81 34.43 -16.51
C LYS A 165 28.03 34.74 -17.36
N THR A 166 29.05 35.43 -16.81
CA THR A 166 30.29 35.72 -17.52
C THR A 166 31.13 34.47 -17.77
N LEU A 167 31.04 33.48 -16.87
CA LEU A 167 31.74 32.20 -17.04
C LEU A 167 31.14 31.34 -18.14
N LEU A 168 29.81 31.36 -18.29
CA LEU A 168 29.11 30.65 -19.36
C LEU A 168 29.44 31.22 -20.75
N ASN A 169 29.54 32.53 -20.87
CA ASN A 169 29.86 33.19 -22.16
C ASN A 169 31.30 32.98 -22.59
N ASN A 170 32.24 32.72 -21.67
CA ASN A 170 33.66 32.47 -21.99
C ASN A 170 33.92 31.03 -22.49
N GLN A 171 33.00 30.11 -22.34
CA GLN A 171 33.16 28.72 -22.82
C GLN A 171 32.69 28.51 -24.29
N THR A 172 32.13 29.51 -24.92
CA THR A 172 31.64 29.41 -26.32
C THR A 172 32.60 29.99 -27.36
N MET A 173 33.83 30.27 -26.98
CA MET A 173 34.86 30.85 -27.89
C MET A 173 36.12 29.96 -28.00
N GLU A 174 35.96 28.61 -28.03
CA GLU A 174 37.01 27.68 -28.53
C GLU A 174 36.45 26.75 -29.56
#